data_5043546ecf5a8bd6b87d5c0cbcffed33
#
_entry.id   5043546ecf5a8bd6b87d5c0cbcffed33
#
_cell.length_a   1.000
_cell.length_b   1.000
_cell.length_c   1.000
_cell.angle_alpha   90.00
_cell.angle_beta   90.00
_cell.angle_gamma   90.00
#
_symmetry.space_group_name_H-M   'P 1'
#
loop_
_entity.id
_entity.type
_entity.pdbx_description
1 polymer ?
#
loop_
_entity_poly.entity_id
_entity_poly.type
_entity_poly.pdbx_seq_one_letter_code
_entity_poly.pdbx_strand_id
1 'polypeptide(L)'
;IMSELKVNSIKGTGASTAAITIDSSSGGCSANITNRPNKNLIINGAFQIAQRGTSSTTSGLATVDRFQQIHAGTDEAPTQAQVDVASGTTPYTQGFRKALKITNGNQTSGAGADDYIWIQTKLEAQDVANSGWNYLSTSSYITLSFWV
;
A
#
# COMPACT_ATOMS: atom_id res chain seq x y z
N ILE A 1 -12.50 43.04 17.74
CA ILE A 1 -13.40 42.63 16.66
C ILE A 1 -12.59 41.66 15.82
N MET A 2 -13.01 40.39 15.76
CA MET A 2 -12.43 39.41 14.86
C MET A 2 -13.01 39.59 13.46
N SER A 3 -12.15 39.61 12.45
CA SER A 3 -12.59 39.62 11.04
C SER A 3 -13.07 38.23 10.64
N GLU A 4 -14.26 38.13 10.08
CA GLU A 4 -14.85 36.91 9.59
C GLU A 4 -15.00 37.00 8.07
N LEU A 5 -14.55 35.96 7.34
CA LEU A 5 -14.80 35.83 5.90
C LEU A 5 -15.95 34.85 5.70
N LYS A 6 -17.08 35.32 5.16
CA LYS A 6 -18.24 34.48 4.81
C LYS A 6 -18.26 34.22 3.31
N VAL A 7 -18.11 32.97 2.90
CA VAL A 7 -18.13 32.54 1.51
C VAL A 7 -18.95 31.27 1.34
N ASN A 8 -19.67 31.13 0.21
CA ASN A 8 -20.44 29.94 -0.10
C ASN A 8 -19.58 28.93 -0.92
N SER A 9 -18.50 29.39 -1.53
CA SER A 9 -17.63 28.51 -2.32
C SER A 9 -16.25 29.14 -2.51
N ILE A 10 -15.27 28.27 -2.71
CA ILE A 10 -13.91 28.62 -3.14
C ILE A 10 -13.63 27.89 -4.45
N LYS A 11 -13.27 28.62 -5.51
CA LYS A 11 -12.90 28.02 -6.81
C LYS A 11 -11.70 28.72 -7.42
N GLY A 12 -10.97 28.00 -8.24
CA GLY A 12 -9.85 28.59 -8.98
C GLY A 12 -10.34 29.56 -10.06
N THR A 13 -9.50 30.55 -10.37
CA THR A 13 -9.74 31.51 -11.45
C THR A 13 -9.90 30.75 -12.78
N GLY A 14 -11.01 30.92 -13.46
CA GLY A 14 -11.32 30.20 -14.69
C GLY A 14 -11.95 28.80 -14.50
N ALA A 15 -12.08 28.32 -13.27
CA ALA A 15 -12.78 27.05 -13.03
C ALA A 15 -14.30 27.22 -13.13
N SER A 16 -14.99 26.26 -13.77
CA SER A 16 -16.46 26.22 -13.80
C SER A 16 -17.06 25.67 -12.52
N THR A 17 -16.34 24.79 -11.82
CA THR A 17 -16.79 24.10 -10.61
C THR A 17 -16.00 24.54 -9.40
N ALA A 18 -16.67 24.72 -8.25
CA ALA A 18 -16.01 25.04 -6.98
C ALA A 18 -15.15 23.87 -6.49
N ALA A 19 -13.96 24.22 -5.99
CA ALA A 19 -13.09 23.24 -5.30
C ALA A 19 -13.64 22.92 -3.91
N ILE A 20 -14.22 23.93 -3.24
CA ILE A 20 -14.88 23.78 -1.94
C ILE A 20 -16.25 24.46 -2.03
N THR A 21 -17.31 23.79 -1.62
CA THR A 21 -18.66 24.32 -1.50
C THR A 21 -19.08 24.26 -0.04
N ILE A 22 -19.64 25.35 0.47
CA ILE A 22 -20.13 25.45 1.84
C ILE A 22 -21.66 25.55 1.76
N ASP A 23 -22.34 24.63 2.43
CA ASP A 23 -23.79 24.70 2.57
C ASP A 23 -24.16 25.86 3.49
N SER A 24 -24.93 26.82 2.97
CA SER A 24 -25.28 28.02 3.68
C SER A 24 -26.28 27.81 4.83
N SER A 25 -26.97 26.67 4.85
CA SER A 25 -27.97 26.33 5.87
C SER A 25 -27.38 25.51 7.02
N SER A 26 -26.55 24.51 6.67
CA SER A 26 -25.96 23.59 7.66
C SER A 26 -24.53 23.93 8.05
N GLY A 27 -23.82 24.78 7.28
CA GLY A 27 -22.39 25.04 7.45
C GLY A 27 -21.53 23.85 7.01
N GLY A 28 -22.12 22.78 6.47
CA GLY A 28 -21.40 21.62 5.97
C GLY A 28 -20.50 21.99 4.80
N CYS A 29 -19.33 21.35 4.72
CA CYS A 29 -18.34 21.59 3.67
C CYS A 29 -18.19 20.36 2.78
N SER A 30 -18.32 20.56 1.46
CA SER A 30 -17.97 19.56 0.45
C SER A 30 -16.74 20.02 -0.33
N ALA A 31 -15.73 19.18 -0.42
CA ALA A 31 -14.53 19.44 -1.22
C ALA A 31 -14.49 18.51 -2.43
N ASN A 32 -14.32 19.10 -3.61
CA ASN A 32 -14.09 18.34 -4.85
C ASN A 32 -12.60 18.01 -4.94
N ILE A 33 -12.22 16.90 -4.31
CA ILE A 33 -10.84 16.41 -4.34
C ILE A 33 -10.77 15.33 -5.42
N THR A 34 -10.49 15.73 -6.65
CA THR A 34 -10.39 14.83 -7.81
C THR A 34 -9.07 14.09 -7.88
N ASN A 35 -8.04 14.58 -7.19
CA ASN A 35 -6.75 13.93 -7.10
C ASN A 35 -6.25 14.01 -5.66
N ARG A 36 -5.96 12.85 -5.08
CA ARG A 36 -5.27 12.73 -3.78
C ARG A 36 -3.85 12.24 -4.06
N PRO A 37 -2.90 13.14 -4.37
CA PRO A 37 -1.54 12.73 -4.62
C PRO A 37 -0.98 12.05 -3.36
N ASN A 38 -0.12 11.07 -3.58
CA ASN A 38 0.59 10.34 -2.54
C ASN A 38 -0.29 9.48 -1.60
N LYS A 39 -1.49 9.08 -2.02
CA LYS A 39 -2.23 8.09 -1.25
C LYS A 39 -1.61 6.71 -1.47
N ASN A 40 -0.99 6.18 -0.43
CA ASN A 40 -0.48 4.83 -0.44
C ASN A 40 -1.64 3.82 -0.34
N LEU A 41 -1.80 2.99 -1.37
CA LEU A 41 -2.77 1.89 -1.41
C LEU A 41 -2.29 0.65 -0.66
N ILE A 42 -0.97 0.54 -0.43
CA ILE A 42 -0.38 -0.62 0.21
C ILE A 42 -0.38 -0.42 1.72
N ILE A 43 -1.26 -1.15 2.39
CA ILE A 43 -1.32 -1.16 3.85
C ILE A 43 -0.15 -1.99 4.37
N ASN A 44 0.53 -1.49 5.41
CA ASN A 44 1.73 -2.11 6.00
C ASN A 44 2.89 -2.31 5.00
N GLY A 45 3.01 -1.46 3.98
CA GLY A 45 4.07 -1.56 2.97
C GLY A 45 5.49 -1.38 3.51
N ALA A 46 5.65 -0.82 4.72
CA ALA A 46 6.92 -0.76 5.45
C ALA A 46 7.17 -1.99 6.34
N PHE A 47 6.30 -3.02 6.28
CA PHE A 47 6.40 -4.30 6.99
C PHE A 47 6.56 -4.20 8.51
N GLN A 48 6.03 -3.12 9.13
CA GLN A 48 6.19 -2.85 10.56
C GLN A 48 5.36 -3.80 11.43
N ILE A 49 4.21 -4.23 10.95
CA ILE A 49 3.24 -5.02 11.71
C ILE A 49 3.34 -6.50 11.31
N ALA A 50 3.57 -7.35 12.29
CA ALA A 50 3.68 -8.81 12.14
C ALA A 50 3.02 -9.51 13.35
N GLN A 51 1.68 -9.45 13.44
CA GLN A 51 0.92 -9.93 14.60
C GLN A 51 0.92 -11.46 14.73
N ARG A 52 1.08 -12.20 13.61
CA ARG A 52 1.05 -13.66 13.58
C ARG A 52 2.40 -14.29 13.94
N GLY A 53 3.48 -13.52 13.83
CA GLY A 53 4.84 -13.98 14.09
C GLY A 53 5.84 -13.30 13.15
N THR A 54 7.11 -13.40 13.52
CA THR A 54 8.20 -12.77 12.75
C THR A 54 8.88 -13.73 11.77
N SER A 55 8.58 -15.03 11.83
CA SER A 55 9.16 -16.04 10.91
C SER A 55 8.23 -17.25 10.80
N SER A 56 8.09 -17.80 9.60
CA SER A 56 7.30 -19.01 9.35
C SER A 56 7.67 -19.65 8.02
N THR A 57 7.54 -20.97 7.94
CA THR A 57 7.58 -21.74 6.68
C THR A 57 6.17 -22.04 6.13
N THR A 58 5.13 -21.64 6.86
CA THR A 58 3.74 -21.88 6.43
C THR A 58 3.38 -20.95 5.29
N SER A 59 2.77 -21.51 4.24
CA SER A 59 2.19 -20.75 3.12
C SER A 59 1.03 -19.87 3.61
N GLY A 60 0.91 -18.68 3.06
CA GLY A 60 -0.17 -17.74 3.36
C GLY A 60 0.23 -16.59 4.27
N LEU A 61 -0.74 -16.05 5.00
CA LEU A 61 -0.58 -14.92 5.94
C LEU A 61 0.00 -15.42 7.28
N ALA A 62 1.28 -15.68 7.35
CA ALA A 62 1.90 -16.28 8.53
C ALA A 62 2.87 -15.37 9.28
N THR A 63 3.27 -14.23 8.71
CA THR A 63 4.19 -13.27 9.34
C THR A 63 3.67 -11.84 9.22
N VAL A 64 4.19 -11.08 8.27
CA VAL A 64 3.86 -9.67 8.07
C VAL A 64 2.39 -9.50 7.69
N ASP A 65 1.69 -8.64 8.41
CA ASP A 65 0.27 -8.41 8.17
C ASP A 65 0.01 -7.82 6.78
N ARG A 66 -1.08 -8.26 6.13
CA ARG A 66 -1.53 -7.88 4.78
C ARG A 66 -0.71 -8.46 3.63
N PHE A 67 0.42 -9.11 3.91
CA PHE A 67 1.23 -9.80 2.91
C PHE A 67 1.22 -11.30 3.15
N GLN A 68 1.15 -12.05 2.08
CA GLN A 68 1.24 -13.51 2.15
C GLN A 68 2.27 -14.03 1.16
N GLN A 69 3.01 -15.02 1.60
CA GLN A 69 3.87 -15.82 0.75
C GLN A 69 3.13 -17.12 0.42
N ILE A 70 3.11 -17.49 -0.85
CA ILE A 70 2.50 -18.72 -1.32
C ILE A 70 3.54 -19.48 -2.14
N HIS A 71 3.62 -20.79 -1.91
CA HIS A 71 4.53 -21.66 -2.64
C HIS A 71 3.86 -23.00 -2.94
N ALA A 72 4.32 -23.65 -3.99
CA ALA A 72 4.03 -25.04 -4.29
C ALA A 72 5.20 -25.65 -5.06
N GLY A 73 5.29 -26.98 -5.06
CA GLY A 73 6.27 -27.76 -5.79
C GLY A 73 7.69 -27.75 -5.21
N THR A 74 7.97 -26.90 -4.21
CA THR A 74 9.30 -26.78 -3.59
C THR A 74 9.64 -28.02 -2.75
N ASP A 75 10.86 -28.56 -2.87
CA ASP A 75 11.33 -29.71 -2.07
C ASP A 75 11.36 -29.38 -0.57
N GLU A 76 11.78 -28.17 -0.24
CA GLU A 76 11.75 -27.64 1.10
C GLU A 76 10.99 -26.30 1.09
N ALA A 77 10.11 -26.12 2.06
CA ALA A 77 9.29 -24.92 2.18
C ALA A 77 10.15 -23.66 2.39
N PRO A 78 9.92 -22.58 1.62
CA PRO A 78 10.61 -21.32 1.84
C PRO A 78 10.19 -20.68 3.15
N THR A 79 11.12 -19.97 3.79
CA THR A 79 10.86 -19.20 5.00
C THR A 79 10.50 -17.77 4.66
N GLN A 80 9.36 -17.30 5.14
CA GLN A 80 9.01 -15.88 5.18
C GLN A 80 9.36 -15.29 6.56
N ALA A 81 9.98 -14.13 6.58
CA ALA A 81 10.38 -13.50 7.84
C ALA A 81 10.33 -11.97 7.77
N GLN A 82 9.87 -11.35 8.88
CA GLN A 82 10.12 -9.93 9.12
C GLN A 82 11.54 -9.78 9.64
N VAL A 83 12.34 -8.97 8.96
CA VAL A 83 13.74 -8.71 9.33
C VAL A 83 14.01 -7.22 9.48
N ASP A 84 15.08 -6.86 10.19
CA ASP A 84 15.52 -5.48 10.29
C ASP A 84 16.20 -5.02 8.99
N VAL A 85 15.93 -3.79 8.59
CA VAL A 85 16.66 -3.10 7.53
C VAL A 85 18.00 -2.62 8.12
N ALA A 86 19.09 -3.00 7.47
CA ALA A 86 20.43 -2.69 7.95
C ALA A 86 20.67 -1.17 8.02
N SER A 87 21.24 -0.71 9.12
CA SER A 87 21.64 0.70 9.31
C SER A 87 22.63 1.12 8.21
N GLY A 88 22.47 2.34 7.71
CA GLY A 88 23.33 2.90 6.66
C GLY A 88 22.94 2.52 5.23
N THR A 89 21.97 1.62 5.03
CA THR A 89 21.44 1.33 3.69
C THR A 89 20.49 2.44 3.22
N THR A 90 20.29 2.56 1.90
CA THR A 90 19.38 3.55 1.34
C THR A 90 17.95 3.41 1.86
N PRO A 91 17.34 2.21 1.94
CA PRO A 91 16.02 2.05 2.55
C PRO A 91 15.98 2.54 4.01
N TYR A 92 17.03 2.26 4.79
CA TYR A 92 17.11 2.73 6.17
C TYR A 92 17.12 4.26 6.26
N THR A 93 17.88 4.94 5.39
CA THR A 93 17.92 6.41 5.35
C THR A 93 16.59 7.04 4.91
N GLN A 94 15.79 6.31 4.13
CA GLN A 94 14.44 6.68 3.72
C GLN A 94 13.36 6.38 4.79
N GLY A 95 13.77 5.88 5.95
CA GLY A 95 12.88 5.66 7.09
C GLY A 95 12.37 4.22 7.26
N PHE A 96 12.70 3.30 6.37
CA PHE A 96 12.32 1.89 6.54
C PHE A 96 13.14 1.24 7.65
N ARG A 97 12.50 0.44 8.49
CA ARG A 97 13.13 -0.26 9.61
C ARG A 97 12.95 -1.76 9.52
N LYS A 98 11.91 -2.22 8.83
CA LYS A 98 11.57 -3.64 8.64
C LYS A 98 11.45 -3.96 7.16
N ALA A 99 11.73 -5.21 6.82
CA ALA A 99 11.57 -5.78 5.50
C ALA A 99 10.93 -7.17 5.59
N LEU A 100 10.25 -7.58 4.54
CA LEU A 100 9.83 -8.97 4.34
C LEU A 100 10.96 -9.71 3.60
N LYS A 101 11.56 -10.69 4.24
CA LYS A 101 12.58 -11.56 3.65
C LYS A 101 11.97 -12.91 3.32
N ILE A 102 12.19 -13.36 2.09
CA ILE A 102 11.92 -14.74 1.68
C ILE A 102 13.26 -15.45 1.51
N THR A 103 13.43 -16.55 2.23
CA THR A 103 14.60 -17.42 2.09
C THR A 103 14.13 -18.73 1.46
N ASN A 104 14.64 -19.03 0.29
CA ASN A 104 14.33 -20.28 -0.39
C ASN A 104 14.89 -21.46 0.42
N GLY A 105 14.16 -22.56 0.46
CA GLY A 105 14.63 -23.81 1.02
C GLY A 105 15.58 -24.54 0.07
N ASN A 106 16.11 -25.67 0.52
CA ASN A 106 16.97 -26.52 -0.32
C ASN A 106 16.12 -27.20 -1.40
N GLN A 107 16.51 -27.00 -2.65
CA GLN A 107 15.85 -27.58 -3.83
C GLN A 107 16.74 -28.68 -4.40
N THR A 108 16.63 -29.89 -3.88
CA THR A 108 17.49 -31.03 -4.25
C THR A 108 17.15 -31.60 -5.61
N SER A 109 15.87 -31.56 -6.02
CA SER A 109 15.40 -32.01 -7.32
C SER A 109 15.53 -30.95 -8.43
N GLY A 110 15.95 -29.74 -8.08
CA GLY A 110 15.90 -28.57 -8.97
C GLY A 110 14.49 -27.99 -9.07
N ALA A 111 14.35 -26.89 -9.81
CA ALA A 111 13.07 -26.25 -10.03
C ALA A 111 12.30 -26.93 -11.16
N GLY A 112 11.10 -27.43 -10.87
CA GLY A 112 10.15 -27.93 -11.84
C GLY A 112 9.34 -26.79 -12.48
N ALA A 113 8.61 -27.12 -13.55
CA ALA A 113 7.79 -26.13 -14.26
C ALA A 113 6.63 -25.58 -13.43
N ASP A 114 6.17 -26.34 -12.45
CA ASP A 114 5.06 -25.98 -11.57
C ASP A 114 5.53 -25.46 -10.20
N ASP A 115 6.84 -25.32 -9.99
CA ASP A 115 7.41 -24.81 -8.75
C ASP A 115 7.34 -23.29 -8.73
N TYR A 116 6.78 -22.73 -7.67
CA TYR A 116 6.69 -21.30 -7.53
C TYR A 116 6.75 -20.83 -6.09
N ILE A 117 7.25 -19.63 -5.93
CA ILE A 117 7.13 -18.82 -4.71
C ILE A 117 6.65 -17.45 -5.15
N TRP A 118 5.54 -16.97 -4.62
CA TRP A 118 5.11 -15.61 -4.84
C TRP A 118 4.77 -14.88 -3.55
N ILE A 119 4.89 -13.56 -3.59
CA ILE A 119 4.47 -12.65 -2.55
C ILE A 119 3.29 -11.86 -3.09
N GLN A 120 2.22 -11.76 -2.33
CA GLN A 120 1.07 -10.96 -2.72
C GLN A 120 0.49 -10.17 -1.55
N THR A 121 -0.10 -9.03 -1.87
CA THR A 121 -1.04 -8.31 -1.02
C THR A 121 -2.32 -8.09 -1.78
N LYS A 122 -3.45 -8.05 -1.07
CA LYS A 122 -4.76 -7.82 -1.67
C LYS A 122 -5.23 -6.42 -1.29
N LEU A 123 -5.58 -5.62 -2.29
CA LEU A 123 -6.22 -4.34 -2.10
C LEU A 123 -7.72 -4.56 -1.94
N GLU A 124 -8.30 -4.01 -0.89
CA GLU A 124 -9.74 -4.09 -0.68
C GLU A 124 -10.47 -3.06 -1.55
N ALA A 125 -11.66 -3.41 -2.03
CA ALA A 125 -12.45 -2.53 -2.90
C ALA A 125 -12.68 -1.15 -2.28
N GLN A 126 -12.89 -1.09 -0.97
CA GLN A 126 -13.04 0.18 -0.24
C GLN A 126 -11.77 1.03 -0.26
N ASP A 127 -10.58 0.43 -0.20
CA ASP A 127 -9.31 1.15 -0.26
C ASP A 127 -9.10 1.71 -1.67
N VAL A 128 -9.42 0.92 -2.70
CA VAL A 128 -9.39 1.35 -4.10
C VAL A 128 -10.38 2.49 -4.33
N ALA A 129 -11.62 2.37 -3.87
CA ALA A 129 -12.65 3.41 -4.01
C ALA A 129 -12.23 4.72 -3.33
N ASN A 130 -11.62 4.63 -2.14
CA ASN A 130 -11.16 5.79 -1.39
C ASN A 130 -9.83 6.40 -1.88
N SER A 131 -9.12 5.70 -2.78
CA SER A 131 -7.82 6.17 -3.27
C SER A 131 -7.90 7.33 -4.24
N GLY A 132 -9.04 7.48 -4.94
CA GLY A 132 -9.17 8.37 -6.07
C GLY A 132 -8.64 7.79 -7.38
N TRP A 133 -8.14 6.55 -7.38
CA TRP A 133 -7.76 5.86 -8.61
C TRP A 133 -9.00 5.38 -9.35
N ASN A 134 -9.17 5.86 -10.58
CA ASN A 134 -10.22 5.40 -11.46
C ASN A 134 -9.72 4.22 -12.32
N TYR A 135 -9.86 3.01 -11.79
CA TYR A 135 -9.42 1.79 -12.46
C TYR A 135 -10.21 1.46 -13.77
N LEU A 136 -11.31 2.15 -14.03
CA LEU A 136 -12.07 2.02 -15.28
C LEU A 136 -11.57 2.95 -16.39
N SER A 137 -10.67 3.89 -16.07
CA SER A 137 -10.15 4.86 -17.04
C SER A 137 -8.76 4.46 -17.52
N THR A 138 -8.57 4.42 -18.84
CA THR A 138 -7.27 4.20 -19.47
C THR A 138 -6.29 5.36 -19.26
N SER A 139 -6.78 6.49 -18.75
CA SER A 139 -5.96 7.67 -18.43
C SER A 139 -5.65 7.81 -16.94
N SER A 140 -5.99 6.81 -16.15
CA SER A 140 -5.73 6.78 -14.70
C SER A 140 -4.73 5.69 -14.36
N TYR A 141 -3.62 6.08 -13.74
CA TYR A 141 -2.48 5.20 -13.47
C TYR A 141 -2.21 5.08 -11.97
N ILE A 142 -1.61 3.95 -11.59
CA ILE A 142 -0.94 3.77 -10.29
C ILE A 142 0.55 3.52 -10.55
N THR A 143 1.37 3.95 -9.61
CA THR A 143 2.81 3.67 -9.64
C THR A 143 3.14 2.74 -8.48
N LEU A 144 3.81 1.63 -8.78
CA LEU A 144 4.37 0.73 -7.77
C LEU A 144 5.87 0.99 -7.68
N SER A 145 6.36 1.24 -6.47
CA SER A 145 7.79 1.34 -6.15
C SER A 145 8.11 0.52 -4.92
N PHE A 146 9.28 -0.13 -4.92
CA PHE A 146 9.74 -0.95 -3.81
C PHE A 146 11.27 -1.03 -3.79
N TRP A 147 11.80 -1.38 -2.62
CA TRP A 147 13.22 -1.67 -2.42
C TRP A 147 13.43 -3.19 -2.37
N VAL A 148 14.52 -3.65 -2.96
CA VAL A 148 14.97 -5.06 -2.94
C VAL A 148 16.42 -5.13 -2.47
#